data_6f04c75a480b519332a07d3602888890
#
_entry.id   6f04c75a480b519332a07d3602888890
#
_cell.length_a   1.000
_cell.length_b   1.000
_cell.length_c   1.000
_cell.angle_alpha   90.00
_cell.angle_beta   90.00
_cell.angle_gamma   90.00
#
_symmetry.space_group_name_H-M   'P 1'
#
loop_
_entity.id
_entity.type
_entity.pdbx_description
1 polymer ?
#
loop_
_entity_poly.entity_id
_entity_poly.type
_entity_poly.pdbx_seq_one_letter_code
_entity_poly.pdbx_strand_id
1 'polypeptide(L)'
;MKSNRSRLLFLVVSIAALASLRAVDSGPGKDPATKALSVFSEVFSLTRGNYVDPTDPKTLLEGAYDGMTDALDPFSYYVPAASMSAFRAQQASGAVGPGIIVARRGGFPYVVAPLPGSPAQKQQVQPGDLIHAVDGKNLRNAPLWKITSALEGPEGTTVEVGLFRVVEDKKVTVRLRRERFTPPPLETRWENDLVIVKIPVFTASTAEALRKAIDEAGRRSIDRLVLDLRGSIGGDVADVAPSATLFVGRGPIARIVSRKVPLKPLEATGERVWKGRTVLLTDEATGGPAEVFVAALKDRANATTVGTATAGMAIVQRLVPTGSGGSLFMTVGRYQSPSGTILGGKGLSPDERVITFPGDTESHDPILERGLEVARRGVARRAA
;
A
#
# COMPACT_ATOMS: atom_id res chain seq x y z
N MET A 1 -22.83 67.87 32.34
CA MET A 1 -22.85 66.37 32.24
C MET A 1 -23.45 65.80 30.92
N LYS A 2 -23.46 66.53 29.80
CA LYS A 2 -24.00 66.02 28.48
C LYS A 2 -22.93 65.67 27.45
N SER A 3 -21.64 66.01 27.68
CA SER A 3 -20.56 65.90 26.68
C SER A 3 -19.95 64.45 26.61
N ASN A 4 -20.00 63.66 27.69
CA ASN A 4 -19.35 62.33 27.71
C ASN A 4 -20.19 61.22 27.09
N ARG A 5 -21.51 61.30 27.05
CA ARG A 5 -22.40 60.31 26.44
C ARG A 5 -22.31 60.29 24.91
N SER A 6 -22.13 61.45 24.30
CA SER A 6 -21.98 61.59 22.86
C SER A 6 -20.64 61.03 22.35
N ARG A 7 -19.55 61.22 23.13
CA ARG A 7 -18.23 60.64 22.81
C ARG A 7 -18.19 59.16 22.96
N LEU A 8 -18.91 58.58 23.96
CA LEU A 8 -19.02 57.14 24.14
C LEU A 8 -19.83 56.47 23.02
N LEU A 9 -20.91 57.15 22.56
CA LEU A 9 -21.72 56.67 21.45
C LEU A 9 -20.93 56.64 20.12
N PHE A 10 -20.12 57.69 19.85
CA PHE A 10 -19.26 57.73 18.68
C PHE A 10 -18.17 56.65 18.70
N LEU A 11 -17.60 56.35 19.89
CA LEU A 11 -16.58 55.32 20.03
C LEU A 11 -17.16 53.90 19.79
N VAL A 12 -18.36 53.64 20.32
CA VAL A 12 -19.07 52.34 20.14
C VAL A 12 -19.50 52.15 18.68
N VAL A 13 -19.98 53.19 18.00
CA VAL A 13 -20.34 53.14 16.58
C VAL A 13 -19.11 52.95 15.71
N SER A 14 -17.97 53.59 16.04
CA SER A 14 -16.73 53.44 15.31
C SER A 14 -16.11 52.03 15.50
N ILE A 15 -16.20 51.44 16.69
CA ILE A 15 -15.75 50.08 16.96
C ILE A 15 -16.66 49.04 16.26
N ALA A 16 -17.97 49.27 16.23
CA ALA A 16 -18.92 48.43 15.50
C ALA A 16 -18.71 48.53 13.97
N ALA A 17 -18.39 49.70 13.45
CA ALA A 17 -18.07 49.91 12.03
C ALA A 17 -16.73 49.26 11.65
N LEU A 18 -15.70 49.32 12.52
CA LEU A 18 -14.43 48.62 12.32
C LEU A 18 -14.56 47.09 12.45
N ALA A 19 -15.41 46.62 13.35
CA ALA A 19 -15.72 45.17 13.47
C ALA A 19 -16.49 44.66 12.24
N SER A 20 -17.42 45.47 11.70
CA SER A 20 -18.15 45.14 10.46
C SER A 20 -17.24 45.16 9.23
N LEU A 21 -16.24 46.05 9.15
CA LEU A 21 -15.25 46.05 8.07
C LEU A 21 -14.31 44.84 8.12
N ARG A 22 -14.00 44.28 9.31
CA ARG A 22 -13.23 43.07 9.44
C ARG A 22 -14.06 41.78 9.14
N ALA A 23 -15.38 41.86 9.35
CA ALA A 23 -16.28 40.73 9.03
C ALA A 23 -16.61 40.61 7.51
N VAL A 24 -16.38 41.70 6.74
CA VAL A 24 -16.62 41.69 5.27
C VAL A 24 -15.47 41.07 4.48
N ASP A 25 -14.30 40.82 5.09
CA ASP A 25 -13.15 40.22 4.39
C ASP A 25 -13.13 38.67 4.39
N SER A 26 -14.17 38.06 4.96
CA SER A 26 -14.44 36.61 4.91
C SER A 26 -15.58 36.32 3.94
N GLY A 27 -15.61 36.92 2.78
CA GLY A 27 -16.57 36.61 1.73
C GLY A 27 -16.40 35.12 1.27
N PRO A 28 -17.50 34.43 0.94
CA PRO A 28 -17.49 33.00 0.54
C PRO A 28 -16.68 32.71 -0.74
N GLY A 29 -15.99 33.67 -1.32
CA GLY A 29 -15.19 33.53 -2.55
C GLY A 29 -13.67 33.41 -2.38
N LYS A 30 -13.13 33.51 -1.15
CA LYS A 30 -11.66 33.51 -0.94
C LYS A 30 -11.07 32.12 -0.55
N ASP A 31 -11.89 31.12 -0.18
CA ASP A 31 -11.40 29.79 0.09
C ASP A 31 -11.11 29.06 -1.25
N PRO A 32 -9.88 28.58 -1.46
CA PRO A 32 -9.51 27.83 -2.66
C PRO A 32 -10.45 26.66 -2.94
N ALA A 33 -11.01 26.01 -1.93
CA ALA A 33 -11.96 24.91 -2.08
C ALA A 33 -13.30 25.39 -2.65
N THR A 34 -13.83 26.54 -2.21
CA THR A 34 -15.06 27.13 -2.73
C THR A 34 -14.90 27.53 -4.20
N LYS A 35 -13.75 28.10 -4.58
CA LYS A 35 -13.45 28.43 -5.98
C LYS A 35 -13.37 27.16 -6.84
N ALA A 36 -12.72 26.10 -6.36
CA ALA A 36 -12.64 24.82 -7.07
C ALA A 36 -14.02 24.18 -7.26
N LEU A 37 -14.91 24.24 -6.26
CA LEU A 37 -16.30 23.76 -6.37
C LEU A 37 -17.12 24.58 -7.36
N SER A 38 -16.91 25.88 -7.43
CA SER A 38 -17.56 26.75 -8.44
C SER A 38 -17.16 26.34 -9.86
N VAL A 39 -15.86 26.15 -10.11
CA VAL A 39 -15.35 25.69 -11.41
C VAL A 39 -15.87 24.30 -11.74
N PHE A 40 -15.91 23.38 -10.75
CA PHE A 40 -16.50 22.05 -10.94
C PHE A 40 -17.97 22.12 -11.37
N SER A 41 -18.78 22.95 -10.71
CA SER A 41 -20.19 23.15 -11.04
C SER A 41 -20.37 23.74 -12.44
N GLU A 42 -19.52 24.69 -12.83
CA GLU A 42 -19.51 25.25 -14.17
C GLU A 42 -19.19 24.19 -15.24
N VAL A 43 -18.09 23.44 -15.07
CA VAL A 43 -17.71 22.36 -15.98
C VAL A 43 -18.82 21.31 -16.08
N PHE A 44 -19.42 20.91 -14.98
CA PHE A 44 -20.54 19.98 -14.95
C PHE A 44 -21.75 20.50 -15.76
N SER A 45 -22.12 21.77 -15.58
CA SER A 45 -23.22 22.42 -16.30
C SER A 45 -22.95 22.55 -17.79
N LEU A 46 -21.73 22.98 -18.16
CA LEU A 46 -21.31 23.09 -19.56
C LEU A 46 -21.29 21.73 -20.26
N THR A 47 -20.80 20.67 -19.58
CA THR A 47 -20.82 19.32 -20.14
C THR A 47 -22.24 18.86 -20.42
N ARG A 48 -23.16 19.05 -19.49
CA ARG A 48 -24.58 18.69 -19.68
C ARG A 48 -25.30 19.48 -20.76
N GLY A 49 -24.92 20.75 -20.92
CA GLY A 49 -25.57 21.64 -21.86
C GLY A 49 -25.04 21.59 -23.29
N ASN A 50 -23.78 21.18 -23.47
CA ASN A 50 -23.09 21.31 -24.74
C ASN A 50 -22.59 19.97 -25.34
N TYR A 51 -22.56 18.88 -24.56
CA TYR A 51 -22.12 17.58 -25.09
C TYR A 51 -23.12 17.09 -26.15
N VAL A 52 -22.63 16.47 -27.21
CA VAL A 52 -23.40 16.06 -28.40
C VAL A 52 -24.57 15.10 -28.04
N ASP A 53 -24.35 14.20 -27.08
CA ASP A 53 -25.35 13.27 -26.59
C ASP A 53 -25.88 13.69 -25.21
N PRO A 54 -27.15 13.41 -24.87
CA PRO A 54 -27.68 13.63 -23.54
C PRO A 54 -26.87 12.89 -22.48
N THR A 55 -26.35 13.59 -21.48
CA THR A 55 -25.54 13.01 -20.41
C THR A 55 -26.37 12.74 -19.16
N ASP A 56 -26.21 11.56 -18.56
CA ASP A 56 -26.78 11.26 -17.26
C ASP A 56 -25.95 11.93 -16.15
N PRO A 57 -26.54 12.83 -15.35
CA PRO A 57 -25.86 13.50 -14.24
C PRO A 57 -25.18 12.53 -13.26
N LYS A 58 -25.80 11.38 -13.01
CA LYS A 58 -25.27 10.36 -12.10
C LYS A 58 -23.96 9.77 -12.63
N THR A 59 -23.93 9.43 -13.90
CA THR A 59 -22.73 8.89 -14.56
C THR A 59 -21.56 9.89 -14.53
N LEU A 60 -21.85 11.18 -14.77
CA LEU A 60 -20.85 12.23 -14.70
C LEU A 60 -20.27 12.40 -13.29
N LEU A 61 -21.14 12.37 -12.27
CA LEU A 61 -20.71 12.48 -10.87
C LEU A 61 -19.92 11.26 -10.41
N GLU A 62 -20.34 10.05 -10.79
CA GLU A 62 -19.58 8.82 -10.49
C GLU A 62 -18.17 8.89 -11.11
N GLY A 63 -18.05 9.31 -12.36
CA GLY A 63 -16.75 9.52 -13.00
C GLY A 63 -15.89 10.59 -12.30
N ALA A 64 -16.51 11.66 -11.81
CA ALA A 64 -15.80 12.68 -11.03
C ALA A 64 -15.30 12.14 -9.69
N TYR A 65 -16.09 11.33 -8.97
CA TYR A 65 -15.66 10.70 -7.72
C TYR A 65 -14.53 9.70 -7.94
N ASP A 66 -14.60 8.92 -9.02
CA ASP A 66 -13.52 8.01 -9.40
C ASP A 66 -12.24 8.78 -9.73
N GLY A 67 -12.32 9.89 -10.48
CA GLY A 67 -11.17 10.74 -10.76
C GLY A 67 -10.56 11.37 -9.51
N MET A 68 -11.38 11.80 -8.53
CA MET A 68 -10.89 12.30 -7.25
C MET A 68 -10.16 11.21 -6.45
N THR A 69 -10.67 9.97 -6.43
CA THR A 69 -10.01 8.88 -5.71
C THR A 69 -8.73 8.43 -6.40
N ASP A 70 -8.68 8.39 -7.72
CA ASP A 70 -7.48 8.08 -8.51
C ASP A 70 -6.35 9.10 -8.27
N ALA A 71 -6.71 10.37 -7.99
CA ALA A 71 -5.74 11.41 -7.67
C ALA A 71 -5.12 11.27 -6.26
N LEU A 72 -5.70 10.45 -5.37
CA LEU A 72 -5.18 10.22 -4.03
C LEU A 72 -4.08 9.15 -4.02
N ASP A 73 -4.40 7.96 -4.47
CA ASP A 73 -3.50 6.80 -4.57
C ASP A 73 -4.16 5.67 -5.39
N PRO A 74 -3.39 4.64 -5.80
CA PRO A 74 -3.89 3.56 -6.64
C PRO A 74 -4.90 2.61 -5.97
N PHE A 75 -5.12 2.73 -4.66
CA PHE A 75 -5.91 1.81 -3.84
C PHE A 75 -7.22 2.42 -3.34
N SER A 76 -7.36 3.74 -3.41
CA SER A 76 -8.55 4.46 -2.96
C SER A 76 -9.67 4.38 -4.00
N TYR A 77 -10.92 4.25 -3.55
CA TYR A 77 -12.09 4.19 -4.42
C TYR A 77 -13.36 4.68 -3.73
N TYR A 78 -14.34 5.07 -4.55
CA TYR A 78 -15.67 5.44 -4.09
C TYR A 78 -16.69 4.34 -4.38
N VAL A 79 -17.53 4.02 -3.40
CA VAL A 79 -18.69 3.12 -3.57
C VAL A 79 -19.96 3.97 -3.52
N PRO A 80 -20.71 4.08 -4.64
CA PRO A 80 -21.97 4.83 -4.68
C PRO A 80 -23.04 4.26 -3.73
N ALA A 81 -23.91 5.11 -3.21
CA ALA A 81 -25.01 4.71 -2.33
C ALA A 81 -25.85 3.56 -2.90
N ALA A 82 -26.16 3.60 -4.18
CA ALA A 82 -26.91 2.54 -4.88
C ALA A 82 -26.19 1.18 -4.88
N SER A 83 -24.87 1.16 -4.76
CA SER A 83 -24.04 -0.06 -4.76
C SER A 83 -23.65 -0.54 -3.36
N MET A 84 -23.90 0.26 -2.32
CA MET A 84 -23.47 -0.06 -0.95
C MET A 84 -24.07 -1.34 -0.39
N SER A 85 -25.33 -1.64 -0.72
CA SER A 85 -25.98 -2.88 -0.30
C SER A 85 -25.28 -4.11 -0.90
N ALA A 86 -25.05 -4.09 -2.21
CA ALA A 86 -24.35 -5.18 -2.91
C ALA A 86 -22.90 -5.32 -2.43
N PHE A 87 -22.20 -4.21 -2.24
CA PHE A 87 -20.83 -4.18 -1.71
C PHE A 87 -20.74 -4.83 -0.32
N ARG A 88 -21.63 -4.47 0.60
CA ARG A 88 -21.68 -5.07 1.95
C ARG A 88 -22.08 -6.54 1.93
N ALA A 89 -23.07 -6.90 1.10
CA ALA A 89 -23.50 -8.28 0.93
C ALA A 89 -22.34 -9.16 0.45
N GLN A 90 -21.54 -8.70 -0.50
CA GLN A 90 -20.37 -9.42 -0.98
C GLN A 90 -19.31 -9.57 0.13
N GLN A 91 -19.00 -8.52 0.88
CA GLN A 91 -18.06 -8.62 2.01
C GLN A 91 -18.56 -9.62 3.08
N ALA A 92 -19.88 -9.68 3.32
CA ALA A 92 -20.47 -10.59 4.29
C ALA A 92 -20.66 -12.02 3.76
N SER A 93 -20.60 -12.25 2.46
CA SER A 93 -20.89 -13.54 1.82
C SER A 93 -19.84 -14.62 2.05
N GLY A 94 -18.67 -14.26 2.57
CA GLY A 94 -17.54 -15.17 2.65
C GLY A 94 -16.93 -15.51 1.29
N ALA A 95 -17.24 -14.70 0.25
CA ALA A 95 -16.61 -14.80 -1.06
C ALA A 95 -15.09 -14.81 -0.94
N VAL A 96 -14.44 -15.61 -1.76
CA VAL A 96 -12.99 -15.74 -1.81
C VAL A 96 -12.47 -15.36 -3.19
N GLY A 97 -11.26 -14.86 -3.24
CA GLY A 97 -10.60 -14.50 -4.49
C GLY A 97 -9.50 -15.48 -4.89
N PRO A 98 -8.93 -15.29 -6.07
CA PRO A 98 -7.79 -16.09 -6.55
C PRO A 98 -6.45 -15.67 -5.93
N GLY A 99 -6.44 -14.69 -5.01
CA GLY A 99 -5.23 -14.20 -4.36
C GLY A 99 -4.45 -13.21 -5.21
N ILE A 100 -5.12 -12.20 -5.76
CA ILE A 100 -4.49 -11.09 -6.49
C ILE A 100 -4.71 -9.79 -5.72
N ILE A 101 -3.64 -9.05 -5.47
CA ILE A 101 -3.75 -7.65 -5.03
C ILE A 101 -3.82 -6.78 -6.28
N VAL A 102 -4.89 -6.00 -6.38
CA VAL A 102 -5.18 -5.14 -7.53
C VAL A 102 -5.11 -3.67 -7.12
N ALA A 103 -4.58 -2.85 -8.00
CA ALA A 103 -4.62 -1.41 -7.92
C ALA A 103 -5.07 -0.81 -9.25
N ARG A 104 -5.33 0.51 -9.29
CA ARG A 104 -5.73 1.22 -10.50
C ARG A 104 -4.87 2.45 -10.72
N ARG A 105 -4.48 2.69 -11.97
CA ARG A 105 -3.77 3.90 -12.35
C ARG A 105 -4.21 4.36 -13.74
N GLY A 106 -4.68 5.61 -13.84
CA GLY A 106 -5.11 6.19 -15.11
C GLY A 106 -6.23 5.40 -15.79
N GLY A 107 -7.18 4.84 -15.03
CA GLY A 107 -8.28 4.02 -15.53
C GLY A 107 -7.93 2.56 -15.81
N PHE A 108 -6.67 2.15 -15.69
CA PHE A 108 -6.24 0.77 -15.91
C PHE A 108 -6.04 0.01 -14.60
N PRO A 109 -6.78 -1.09 -14.38
CA PRO A 109 -6.49 -1.99 -13.28
C PRO A 109 -5.23 -2.82 -13.60
N TYR A 110 -4.40 -3.01 -12.59
CA TYR A 110 -3.19 -3.81 -12.71
C TYR A 110 -2.94 -4.66 -11.47
N VAL A 111 -2.19 -5.73 -11.65
CA VAL A 111 -1.73 -6.60 -10.57
C VAL A 111 -0.59 -5.94 -9.83
N VAL A 112 -0.77 -5.67 -8.55
CA VAL A 112 0.34 -5.27 -7.67
C VAL A 112 1.22 -6.48 -7.38
N ALA A 113 0.59 -7.57 -6.93
CA ALA A 113 1.25 -8.86 -6.76
C ALA A 113 0.20 -9.98 -6.60
N PRO A 114 0.54 -11.23 -6.98
CA PRO A 114 -0.16 -12.41 -6.49
C PRO A 114 0.23 -12.67 -5.03
N LEU A 115 -0.73 -13.10 -4.20
CA LEU A 115 -0.45 -13.49 -2.83
C LEU A 115 0.33 -14.83 -2.78
N PRO A 116 1.31 -14.96 -1.88
CA PRO A 116 2.09 -16.19 -1.75
C PRO A 116 1.22 -17.42 -1.47
N GLY A 117 1.43 -18.49 -2.25
CA GLY A 117 0.67 -19.74 -2.16
C GLY A 117 -0.70 -19.74 -2.86
N SER A 118 -1.11 -18.59 -3.40
CA SER A 118 -2.41 -18.41 -4.04
C SER A 118 -2.53 -19.12 -5.41
N PRO A 119 -3.76 -19.35 -5.90
CA PRO A 119 -4.00 -19.79 -7.28
C PRO A 119 -3.38 -18.86 -8.32
N ALA A 120 -3.40 -17.55 -8.09
CA ALA A 120 -2.80 -16.59 -8.98
C ALA A 120 -1.27 -16.76 -9.09
N GLN A 121 -0.57 -16.98 -7.97
CA GLN A 121 0.86 -17.25 -7.99
C GLN A 121 1.17 -18.56 -8.73
N LYS A 122 0.42 -19.61 -8.48
CA LYS A 122 0.59 -20.92 -9.14
C LYS A 122 0.38 -20.84 -10.66
N GLN A 123 -0.44 -19.92 -11.13
CA GLN A 123 -0.70 -19.66 -12.56
C GLN A 123 0.21 -18.55 -13.13
N GLN A 124 1.28 -18.18 -12.41
CA GLN A 124 2.29 -17.22 -12.86
C GLN A 124 1.71 -15.85 -13.24
N VAL A 125 0.68 -15.37 -12.52
CA VAL A 125 0.27 -13.98 -12.58
C VAL A 125 1.42 -13.13 -12.04
N GLN A 126 1.76 -12.06 -12.75
CA GLN A 126 2.97 -11.27 -12.45
C GLN A 126 2.60 -9.86 -11.96
N PRO A 127 3.43 -9.25 -11.09
CA PRO A 127 3.35 -7.83 -10.82
C PRO A 127 3.42 -7.02 -12.12
N GLY A 128 2.58 -5.98 -12.24
CA GLY A 128 2.50 -5.15 -13.43
C GLY A 128 1.60 -5.67 -14.56
N ASP A 129 1.09 -6.92 -14.51
CA ASP A 129 0.09 -7.39 -15.46
C ASP A 129 -1.14 -6.47 -15.44
N LEU A 130 -1.53 -5.91 -16.60
CA LEU A 130 -2.75 -5.11 -16.71
C LEU A 130 -3.98 -6.03 -16.85
N ILE A 131 -5.00 -5.83 -16.02
CA ILE A 131 -6.24 -6.60 -16.10
C ILE A 131 -7.18 -5.91 -17.11
N HIS A 132 -7.36 -6.48 -18.28
CA HIS A 132 -8.25 -5.90 -19.28
C HIS A 132 -9.66 -6.48 -19.26
N ALA A 133 -9.84 -7.71 -18.76
CA ALA A 133 -11.16 -8.35 -18.66
C ALA A 133 -11.21 -9.34 -17.49
N VAL A 134 -12.41 -9.53 -16.93
CA VAL A 134 -12.74 -10.62 -16.00
C VAL A 134 -14.04 -11.27 -16.47
N ASP A 135 -14.04 -12.60 -16.64
CA ASP A 135 -15.15 -13.38 -17.21
C ASP A 135 -15.70 -12.76 -18.51
N GLY A 136 -14.78 -12.35 -19.41
CA GLY A 136 -15.08 -11.73 -20.70
C GLY A 136 -15.58 -10.26 -20.63
N LYS A 137 -15.80 -9.71 -19.44
CA LYS A 137 -16.24 -8.32 -19.25
C LYS A 137 -15.05 -7.38 -19.23
N ASN A 138 -15.06 -6.37 -20.09
CA ASN A 138 -14.04 -5.32 -20.07
C ASN A 138 -14.16 -4.50 -18.78
N LEU A 139 -13.06 -4.39 -18.03
CA LEU A 139 -12.99 -3.65 -16.77
C LEU A 139 -12.15 -2.37 -16.86
N ARG A 140 -11.75 -1.96 -18.05
CA ARG A 140 -11.13 -0.65 -18.25
C ARG A 140 -12.07 0.44 -17.73
N ASN A 141 -11.53 1.37 -16.96
CA ASN A 141 -12.25 2.45 -16.29
C ASN A 141 -13.28 1.98 -15.21
N ALA A 142 -13.36 0.70 -14.91
CA ALA A 142 -14.18 0.26 -13.78
C ALA A 142 -13.56 0.71 -12.46
N PRO A 143 -14.35 1.17 -11.47
CA PRO A 143 -13.82 1.48 -10.14
C PRO A 143 -13.26 0.21 -9.48
N LEU A 144 -12.22 0.40 -8.65
CA LEU A 144 -11.44 -0.72 -8.09
C LEU A 144 -12.31 -1.73 -7.33
N TRP A 145 -13.34 -1.27 -6.61
CA TRP A 145 -14.25 -2.18 -5.90
C TRP A 145 -15.02 -3.14 -6.83
N LYS A 146 -15.36 -2.71 -8.05
CA LYS A 146 -16.01 -3.58 -9.05
C LYS A 146 -15.04 -4.64 -9.57
N ILE A 147 -13.78 -4.28 -9.72
CA ILE A 147 -12.73 -5.19 -10.17
C ILE A 147 -12.48 -6.27 -9.13
N THR A 148 -12.28 -5.89 -7.86
CA THR A 148 -12.14 -6.85 -6.76
C THR A 148 -13.36 -7.72 -6.62
N SER A 149 -14.57 -7.14 -6.70
CA SER A 149 -15.83 -7.89 -6.67
C SER A 149 -15.96 -8.89 -7.81
N ALA A 150 -15.46 -8.59 -8.99
CA ALA A 150 -15.49 -9.52 -10.12
C ALA A 150 -14.52 -10.69 -9.97
N LEU A 151 -13.37 -10.45 -9.30
CA LEU A 151 -12.39 -11.48 -9.00
C LEU A 151 -12.85 -12.44 -7.90
N GLU A 152 -13.62 -11.95 -6.94
CA GLU A 152 -14.16 -12.71 -5.83
C GLU A 152 -15.45 -13.45 -6.19
N GLY A 153 -15.76 -14.53 -5.46
CA GLY A 153 -17.00 -15.29 -5.62
C GLY A 153 -17.06 -16.50 -4.71
N PRO A 154 -18.04 -17.40 -4.95
CA PRO A 154 -18.17 -18.62 -4.17
C PRO A 154 -16.91 -19.49 -4.26
N GLU A 155 -16.52 -20.05 -3.12
CA GLU A 155 -15.37 -20.94 -3.03
C GLU A 155 -15.51 -22.15 -3.97
N GLY A 156 -14.42 -22.56 -4.61
CA GLY A 156 -14.40 -23.66 -5.57
C GLY A 156 -14.75 -23.28 -7.01
N THR A 157 -15.30 -22.09 -7.25
CA THR A 157 -15.57 -21.59 -8.60
C THR A 157 -14.29 -21.12 -9.30
N THR A 158 -14.38 -20.91 -10.61
CA THR A 158 -13.26 -20.41 -11.42
C THR A 158 -13.61 -19.03 -11.97
N VAL A 159 -12.62 -18.16 -12.05
CA VAL A 159 -12.69 -16.85 -12.73
C VAL A 159 -11.69 -16.84 -13.88
N GLU A 160 -12.11 -16.35 -15.03
CA GLU A 160 -11.24 -16.13 -16.17
C GLU A 160 -10.74 -14.68 -16.16
N VAL A 161 -9.41 -14.49 -16.15
CA VAL A 161 -8.79 -13.16 -16.09
C VAL A 161 -7.96 -12.95 -17.35
N GLY A 162 -8.33 -11.95 -18.13
CA GLY A 162 -7.58 -11.47 -19.28
C GLY A 162 -6.52 -10.47 -18.82
N LEU A 163 -5.25 -10.81 -19.02
CA LEU A 163 -4.09 -10.04 -18.64
C LEU A 163 -3.34 -9.53 -19.88
N PHE A 164 -2.73 -8.37 -19.76
CA PHE A 164 -1.78 -7.87 -20.71
C PHE A 164 -0.43 -7.63 -20.02
N ARG A 165 0.58 -8.42 -20.39
CA ARG A 165 1.95 -8.30 -19.90
C ARG A 165 2.68 -7.25 -20.71
N VAL A 166 2.84 -6.07 -20.11
CA VAL A 166 3.42 -4.91 -20.79
C VAL A 166 4.86 -5.18 -21.27
N VAL A 167 5.64 -5.87 -20.44
CA VAL A 167 7.06 -6.15 -20.74
C VAL A 167 7.23 -7.15 -21.89
N GLU A 168 6.32 -8.10 -22.03
CA GLU A 168 6.35 -9.13 -23.08
C GLU A 168 5.52 -8.73 -24.32
N ASP A 169 4.78 -7.60 -24.24
CA ASP A 169 3.78 -7.18 -25.24
C ASP A 169 2.78 -8.30 -25.58
N LYS A 170 2.30 -9.01 -24.55
CA LYS A 170 1.54 -10.23 -24.73
C LYS A 170 0.21 -10.22 -23.96
N LYS A 171 -0.87 -10.65 -24.64
CA LYS A 171 -2.13 -10.99 -23.97
C LYS A 171 -2.10 -12.43 -23.50
N VAL A 172 -2.49 -12.62 -22.24
CA VAL A 172 -2.57 -13.93 -21.58
C VAL A 172 -3.93 -14.03 -20.94
N THR A 173 -4.60 -15.18 -21.11
CA THR A 173 -5.82 -15.48 -20.37
C THR A 173 -5.53 -16.60 -19.38
N VAL A 174 -5.80 -16.35 -18.10
CA VAL A 174 -5.59 -17.32 -17.03
C VAL A 174 -6.92 -17.69 -16.39
N ARG A 175 -7.09 -18.97 -16.07
CA ARG A 175 -8.23 -19.49 -15.31
C ARG A 175 -7.81 -19.73 -13.88
N LEU A 176 -8.36 -18.96 -12.95
CA LEU A 176 -7.97 -18.94 -11.57
C LEU A 176 -9.10 -19.51 -10.71
N ARG A 177 -8.77 -20.46 -9.84
CA ARG A 177 -9.71 -20.99 -8.87
C ARG A 177 -9.91 -19.97 -7.74
N ARG A 178 -11.14 -19.77 -7.33
CA ARG A 178 -11.48 -19.04 -6.12
C ARG A 178 -11.42 -20.00 -4.95
N GLU A 179 -10.43 -19.89 -4.11
CA GLU A 179 -10.24 -20.80 -2.96
C GLU A 179 -9.54 -20.10 -1.80
N ARG A 180 -9.73 -20.63 -0.61
CA ARG A 180 -8.90 -20.31 0.54
C ARG A 180 -7.56 -21.00 0.38
N PHE A 181 -6.50 -20.32 0.66
CA PHE A 181 -5.14 -20.87 0.58
C PHE A 181 -4.35 -20.48 1.83
N THR A 182 -3.40 -21.34 2.18
CA THR A 182 -2.46 -21.07 3.27
C THR A 182 -1.16 -20.56 2.66
N PRO A 183 -0.63 -19.43 3.12
CA PRO A 183 0.69 -18.99 2.71
C PRO A 183 1.73 -20.07 2.99
N PRO A 184 2.75 -20.25 2.12
CA PRO A 184 3.82 -21.19 2.37
C PRO A 184 4.59 -20.81 3.65
N PRO A 185 5.15 -21.79 4.37
CA PRO A 185 5.97 -21.53 5.52
C PRO A 185 7.26 -20.79 5.12
N LEU A 186 7.93 -20.25 6.13
CA LEU A 186 9.28 -19.72 5.99
C LEU A 186 10.22 -20.84 5.51
N GLU A 187 11.05 -20.54 4.51
CA GLU A 187 12.02 -21.47 3.95
C GLU A 187 13.45 -21.06 4.37
N THR A 188 14.26 -22.06 4.73
CA THR A 188 15.64 -21.82 5.15
C THR A 188 16.59 -22.65 4.31
N ARG A 189 17.57 -21.98 3.68
CA ARG A 189 18.66 -22.60 2.92
C ARG A 189 20.00 -22.26 3.59
N TRP A 190 20.76 -23.29 3.88
CA TRP A 190 22.08 -23.18 4.50
C TRP A 190 23.16 -23.20 3.45
N GLU A 191 24.06 -22.26 3.51
CA GLU A 191 25.33 -22.25 2.80
C GLU A 191 26.49 -22.36 3.80
N ASN A 192 27.73 -22.55 3.33
CA ASN A 192 28.86 -22.80 4.22
C ASN A 192 29.09 -21.65 5.23
N ASP A 193 28.90 -20.41 4.80
CA ASP A 193 29.27 -19.19 5.54
C ASP A 193 28.09 -18.25 5.82
N LEU A 194 26.89 -18.61 5.36
CA LEU A 194 25.68 -17.81 5.56
C LEU A 194 24.40 -18.64 5.54
N VAL A 195 23.32 -18.05 6.00
CA VAL A 195 21.98 -18.62 5.89
C VAL A 195 21.05 -17.69 5.10
N ILE A 196 20.23 -18.27 4.22
CA ILE A 196 19.21 -17.57 3.47
C ILE A 196 17.86 -17.98 4.04
N VAL A 197 17.04 -17.00 4.41
CA VAL A 197 15.69 -17.23 4.93
C VAL A 197 14.71 -16.48 4.08
N LYS A 198 13.81 -17.20 3.38
CA LYS A 198 12.72 -16.61 2.62
C LYS A 198 11.47 -16.48 3.48
N ILE A 199 10.92 -15.29 3.54
CA ILE A 199 9.71 -14.97 4.30
C ILE A 199 8.61 -14.59 3.31
N PRO A 200 7.70 -15.52 2.96
CA PRO A 200 6.64 -15.24 1.99
C PRO A 200 5.60 -14.25 2.53
N VAL A 201 5.21 -14.39 3.79
CA VAL A 201 4.20 -13.57 4.47
C VAL A 201 4.54 -13.48 5.95
N PHE A 202 4.27 -12.33 6.57
CA PHE A 202 4.34 -12.18 8.02
C PHE A 202 3.05 -12.71 8.65
N THR A 203 3.20 -13.71 9.52
CA THR A 203 2.12 -14.36 10.28
C THR A 203 2.55 -14.50 11.74
N ALA A 204 1.63 -14.85 12.62
CA ALA A 204 1.93 -15.07 14.03
C ALA A 204 3.05 -16.10 14.29
N SER A 205 3.27 -17.05 13.38
CA SER A 205 4.33 -18.07 13.48
C SER A 205 5.69 -17.61 12.94
N THR A 206 5.76 -16.50 12.20
CA THR A 206 6.99 -16.04 11.52
C THR A 206 8.12 -15.76 12.51
N ALA A 207 7.81 -15.12 13.64
CA ALA A 207 8.83 -14.80 14.65
C ALA A 207 9.46 -16.05 15.27
N GLU A 208 8.66 -17.09 15.55
CA GLU A 208 9.17 -18.35 16.09
C GLU A 208 10.04 -19.09 15.08
N ALA A 209 9.59 -19.14 13.81
CA ALA A 209 10.35 -19.77 12.73
C ALA A 209 11.69 -19.06 12.49
N LEU A 210 11.72 -17.71 12.48
CA LEU A 210 12.93 -16.91 12.40
C LEU A 210 13.87 -17.16 13.58
N ARG A 211 13.35 -17.23 14.80
CA ARG A 211 14.15 -17.52 15.99
C ARG A 211 14.83 -18.87 15.87
N LYS A 212 14.12 -19.92 15.45
CA LYS A 212 14.70 -21.25 15.20
C LYS A 212 15.85 -21.21 14.19
N ALA A 213 15.68 -20.47 13.10
CA ALA A 213 16.73 -20.30 12.09
C ALA A 213 17.97 -19.53 12.66
N ILE A 214 17.73 -18.48 13.45
CA ILE A 214 18.79 -17.71 14.12
C ILE A 214 19.54 -18.56 15.15
N ASP A 215 18.85 -19.33 15.98
CA ASP A 215 19.46 -20.20 16.98
C ASP A 215 20.30 -21.30 16.32
N GLU A 216 19.84 -21.86 15.21
CA GLU A 216 20.60 -22.83 14.41
C GLU A 216 21.83 -22.18 13.76
N ALA A 217 21.72 -20.96 13.24
CA ALA A 217 22.86 -20.20 12.72
C ALA A 217 23.93 -20.00 13.81
N GLY A 218 23.51 -19.68 15.03
CA GLY A 218 24.40 -19.58 16.18
C GLY A 218 25.15 -20.89 16.49
N ARG A 219 24.46 -22.02 16.46
CA ARG A 219 25.09 -23.34 16.63
C ARG A 219 26.13 -23.66 15.55
N ARG A 220 25.91 -23.18 14.34
CA ARG A 220 26.82 -23.33 13.19
C ARG A 220 27.91 -22.26 13.12
N SER A 221 27.95 -21.31 14.07
CA SER A 221 28.85 -20.15 14.04
C SER A 221 28.72 -19.29 12.79
N ILE A 222 27.49 -19.22 12.23
CA ILE A 222 27.15 -18.39 11.08
C ILE A 222 26.71 -17.02 11.58
N ASP A 223 27.35 -15.96 11.09
CA ASP A 223 27.07 -14.56 11.42
C ASP A 223 26.53 -13.72 10.26
N ARG A 224 26.19 -14.37 9.14
CA ARG A 224 25.65 -13.74 7.93
C ARG A 224 24.29 -14.31 7.58
N LEU A 225 23.31 -13.41 7.43
CA LEU A 225 21.92 -13.75 7.13
C LEU A 225 21.44 -12.94 5.94
N VAL A 226 20.89 -13.63 4.96
CA VAL A 226 20.14 -13.05 3.85
C VAL A 226 18.66 -13.34 4.08
N LEU A 227 17.85 -12.29 4.23
CA LEU A 227 16.39 -12.39 4.31
C LEU A 227 15.80 -12.09 2.94
N ASP A 228 15.24 -13.10 2.29
CA ASP A 228 14.56 -12.94 1.01
C ASP A 228 13.09 -12.56 1.25
N LEU A 229 12.79 -11.30 0.98
CA LEU A 229 11.46 -10.70 1.12
C LEU A 229 10.80 -10.43 -0.24
N ARG A 230 11.39 -10.92 -1.32
CA ARG A 230 10.81 -10.80 -2.66
C ARG A 230 9.49 -11.54 -2.74
N GLY A 231 8.47 -10.88 -3.27
CA GLY A 231 7.12 -11.39 -3.28
C GLY A 231 6.45 -11.44 -1.90
N SER A 232 7.09 -10.93 -0.84
CA SER A 232 6.51 -10.90 0.51
C SER A 232 5.46 -9.81 0.62
N ILE A 233 4.21 -10.19 0.53
CA ILE A 233 3.08 -9.26 0.56
C ILE A 233 1.86 -9.90 1.25
N GLY A 234 1.02 -9.07 1.86
CA GLY A 234 -0.10 -9.56 2.68
C GLY A 234 0.30 -9.83 4.13
N GLY A 235 -0.60 -10.44 4.91
CA GLY A 235 -0.45 -10.63 6.35
C GLY A 235 -0.83 -9.40 7.17
N ASP A 236 -0.57 -9.45 8.48
CA ASP A 236 -0.87 -8.36 9.40
C ASP A 236 0.43 -7.65 9.83
N VAL A 237 0.40 -6.31 9.85
CA VAL A 237 1.51 -5.51 10.37
C VAL A 237 1.80 -5.80 11.85
N ALA A 238 0.81 -6.23 12.62
CA ALA A 238 1.00 -6.65 14.02
C ALA A 238 1.99 -7.82 14.15
N ASP A 239 2.04 -8.73 13.15
CA ASP A 239 2.95 -9.88 13.14
C ASP A 239 4.42 -9.50 12.83
N VAL A 240 4.65 -8.25 12.39
CA VAL A 240 6.01 -7.74 12.15
C VAL A 240 6.77 -7.50 13.45
N ALA A 241 6.11 -6.99 14.49
CA ALA A 241 6.78 -6.56 15.72
C ALA A 241 7.56 -7.68 16.41
N PRO A 242 7.01 -8.89 16.62
CA PRO A 242 7.76 -10.00 17.20
C PRO A 242 8.96 -10.40 16.33
N SER A 243 8.80 -10.41 14.99
CA SER A 243 9.87 -10.77 14.06
C SER A 243 11.00 -9.73 14.04
N ALA A 244 10.66 -8.44 13.94
CA ALA A 244 11.62 -7.35 13.96
C ALA A 244 12.39 -7.26 15.29
N THR A 245 11.73 -7.57 16.42
CA THR A 245 12.35 -7.60 17.75
C THR A 245 13.62 -8.44 17.79
N LEU A 246 13.67 -9.56 17.07
CA LEU A 246 14.84 -10.43 17.03
C LEU A 246 16.11 -9.72 16.52
N PHE A 247 15.94 -8.68 15.71
CA PHE A 247 17.03 -7.93 15.07
C PHE A 247 17.29 -6.57 15.71
N VAL A 248 16.24 -5.86 16.15
CA VAL A 248 16.37 -4.47 16.59
C VAL A 248 16.30 -4.32 18.13
N GLY A 249 15.83 -5.34 18.84
CA GLY A 249 15.57 -5.25 20.29
C GLY A 249 14.44 -4.27 20.60
N ARG A 250 14.34 -3.84 21.85
CA ARG A 250 13.27 -2.94 22.33
C ARG A 250 13.32 -1.57 21.65
N GLY A 251 12.13 -1.02 21.33
CA GLY A 251 11.94 0.34 20.81
C GLY A 251 11.11 0.40 19.54
N PRO A 252 11.04 1.58 18.87
CA PRO A 252 10.10 1.81 17.77
C PRO A 252 10.45 0.97 16.54
N ILE A 253 9.42 0.36 15.92
CA ILE A 253 9.49 -0.32 14.62
C ILE A 253 8.93 0.58 13.53
N ALA A 254 7.76 1.17 13.77
CA ALA A 254 7.15 2.13 12.87
C ALA A 254 6.19 3.06 13.62
N ARG A 255 6.02 4.27 13.11
CA ARG A 255 4.96 5.19 13.48
C ARG A 255 3.90 5.18 12.39
N ILE A 256 2.71 5.71 12.69
CA ILE A 256 1.68 5.93 11.69
C ILE A 256 1.38 7.42 11.62
N VAL A 257 1.61 7.99 10.44
CA VAL A 257 1.27 9.39 10.15
C VAL A 257 -0.15 9.43 9.62
N SER A 258 -1.03 10.14 10.31
CA SER A 258 -2.43 10.34 9.95
C SER A 258 -2.88 11.75 10.32
N ARG A 259 -3.80 12.35 9.54
CA ARG A 259 -4.29 13.70 9.80
C ARG A 259 -5.34 13.76 10.91
N LYS A 260 -6.17 12.73 11.07
CA LYS A 260 -7.35 12.75 11.97
C LYS A 260 -7.47 11.52 12.86
N VAL A 261 -6.76 10.45 12.56
CA VAL A 261 -6.90 9.18 13.29
C VAL A 261 -5.67 8.98 14.16
N PRO A 262 -5.79 9.01 15.49
CA PRO A 262 -4.70 8.60 16.36
C PRO A 262 -4.50 7.10 16.19
N LEU A 263 -3.31 6.70 15.72
CA LEU A 263 -2.94 5.31 15.51
C LEU A 263 -1.74 4.99 16.39
N LYS A 264 -1.78 3.82 17.03
CA LYS A 264 -0.70 3.39 17.92
C LYS A 264 0.57 3.09 17.11
N PRO A 265 1.75 3.53 17.56
CA PRO A 265 3.01 3.12 16.95
C PRO A 265 3.20 1.61 17.13
N LEU A 266 3.96 1.02 16.21
CA LEU A 266 4.39 -0.36 16.31
C LEU A 266 5.74 -0.40 17.03
N GLU A 267 5.85 -1.18 18.10
CA GLU A 267 7.04 -1.24 18.96
C GLU A 267 7.53 -2.67 19.18
N ALA A 268 8.84 -2.83 19.22
CA ALA A 268 9.52 -4.03 19.67
C ALA A 268 9.60 -4.04 21.21
N THR A 269 9.26 -5.15 21.83
CA THR A 269 9.18 -5.26 23.30
C THR A 269 10.24 -6.19 23.94
N GLY A 270 10.97 -6.96 23.13
CA GLY A 270 11.93 -7.95 23.60
C GLY A 270 13.40 -7.53 23.37
N GLU A 271 14.30 -8.50 23.49
CA GLU A 271 15.74 -8.32 23.29
C GLU A 271 16.14 -8.66 21.86
N ARG A 272 17.23 -8.02 21.42
CA ARG A 272 17.88 -8.35 20.16
C ARG A 272 18.60 -9.69 20.28
N VAL A 273 18.29 -10.63 19.41
CA VAL A 273 18.89 -11.97 19.35
C VAL A 273 19.96 -12.03 18.28
N TRP A 274 19.64 -11.58 17.06
CA TRP A 274 20.58 -11.58 15.95
C TRP A 274 21.51 -10.36 15.98
N LYS A 275 22.81 -10.60 16.04
CA LYS A 275 23.84 -9.55 16.05
C LYS A 275 24.73 -9.58 14.81
N GLY A 276 24.56 -10.59 13.96
CA GLY A 276 25.31 -10.76 12.73
C GLY A 276 24.88 -9.78 11.63
N ARG A 277 25.53 -9.89 10.50
CA ARG A 277 25.24 -9.10 9.30
C ARG A 277 23.93 -9.55 8.68
N THR A 278 23.12 -8.59 8.23
CA THR A 278 21.82 -8.85 7.58
C THR A 278 21.77 -8.15 6.25
N VAL A 279 21.39 -8.90 5.21
CA VAL A 279 21.03 -8.39 3.88
C VAL A 279 19.58 -8.71 3.63
N LEU A 280 18.83 -7.75 3.08
CA LEU A 280 17.40 -7.86 2.77
C LEU A 280 17.22 -7.81 1.25
N LEU A 281 16.65 -8.86 0.66
CA LEU A 281 16.31 -8.85 -0.75
C LEU A 281 14.89 -8.32 -0.92
N THR A 282 14.70 -7.35 -1.81
CA THR A 282 13.42 -6.71 -2.07
C THR A 282 13.10 -6.63 -3.56
N ASP A 283 11.81 -6.64 -3.90
CA ASP A 283 11.30 -6.42 -5.24
C ASP A 283 10.01 -5.57 -5.23
N GLU A 284 9.42 -5.34 -6.40
CA GLU A 284 8.17 -4.60 -6.55
C GLU A 284 6.95 -5.31 -5.95
N ALA A 285 7.05 -6.59 -5.62
CA ALA A 285 6.04 -7.36 -4.90
C ALA A 285 6.31 -7.46 -3.40
N THR A 286 7.37 -6.84 -2.89
CA THR A 286 7.60 -6.66 -1.45
C THR A 286 6.68 -5.54 -0.96
N GLY A 287 5.67 -5.85 -0.10
CA GLY A 287 4.66 -4.85 0.24
C GLY A 287 4.07 -4.95 1.64
N GLY A 288 3.51 -3.84 2.12
CA GLY A 288 2.78 -3.77 3.39
C GLY A 288 3.63 -4.12 4.62
N PRO A 289 3.33 -5.23 5.34
CA PRO A 289 4.09 -5.67 6.51
C PRO A 289 5.57 -5.86 6.24
N ALA A 290 5.95 -6.41 5.07
CA ALA A 290 7.33 -6.60 4.68
C ALA A 290 8.09 -5.27 4.56
N GLU A 291 7.47 -4.20 4.05
CA GLU A 291 8.08 -2.87 3.98
C GLU A 291 8.36 -2.30 5.37
N VAL A 292 7.44 -2.50 6.32
CA VAL A 292 7.63 -2.06 7.71
C VAL A 292 8.80 -2.81 8.36
N PHE A 293 8.91 -4.11 8.10
CA PHE A 293 10.02 -4.92 8.58
C PHE A 293 11.37 -4.46 7.97
N VAL A 294 11.43 -4.30 6.64
CA VAL A 294 12.62 -3.80 5.93
C VAL A 294 13.09 -2.47 6.50
N ALA A 295 12.17 -1.51 6.66
CA ALA A 295 12.49 -0.18 7.17
C ALA A 295 13.02 -0.22 8.60
N ALA A 296 12.42 -1.02 9.47
CA ALA A 296 12.87 -1.18 10.85
C ALA A 296 14.29 -1.76 10.94
N LEU A 297 14.59 -2.80 10.16
CA LEU A 297 15.92 -3.42 10.16
C LEU A 297 16.97 -2.53 9.51
N LYS A 298 16.61 -1.80 8.46
CA LYS A 298 17.50 -0.81 7.84
C LYS A 298 17.89 0.28 8.84
N ASP A 299 16.93 0.85 9.53
CA ASP A 299 17.17 1.98 10.43
C ASP A 299 17.83 1.57 11.75
N ARG A 300 17.55 0.37 12.26
CA ARG A 300 17.93 -0.01 13.63
C ARG A 300 18.86 -1.21 13.74
N ALA A 301 18.99 -2.00 12.70
CA ALA A 301 19.90 -3.16 12.67
C ALA A 301 21.04 -3.02 11.65
N ASN A 302 21.14 -1.87 10.95
CA ASN A 302 22.09 -1.62 9.86
C ASN A 302 22.03 -2.69 8.76
N ALA A 303 20.84 -3.20 8.47
CA ALA A 303 20.62 -4.13 7.38
C ALA A 303 20.79 -3.41 6.03
N THR A 304 21.41 -4.08 5.07
CA THR A 304 21.58 -3.57 3.71
C THR A 304 20.50 -4.13 2.81
N THR A 305 19.81 -3.28 2.07
CA THR A 305 18.77 -3.69 1.12
C THR A 305 19.32 -3.82 -0.30
N VAL A 306 18.97 -4.91 -0.98
CA VAL A 306 19.44 -5.25 -2.34
C VAL A 306 18.23 -5.65 -3.20
N GLY A 307 18.14 -5.14 -4.43
CA GLY A 307 17.09 -5.50 -5.38
C GLY A 307 16.42 -4.32 -6.06
N THR A 308 15.09 -4.33 -6.14
CA THR A 308 14.29 -3.23 -6.69
C THR A 308 13.47 -2.52 -5.61
N ALA A 309 12.80 -1.42 -5.99
CA ALA A 309 11.93 -0.68 -5.07
C ALA A 309 10.70 -1.53 -4.69
N THR A 310 10.22 -1.35 -3.46
CA THR A 310 9.06 -2.07 -2.94
C THR A 310 7.71 -1.49 -3.40
N ALA A 311 6.61 -2.18 -3.12
CA ALA A 311 5.26 -1.85 -3.61
C ALA A 311 4.66 -0.53 -3.11
N GLY A 312 5.12 0.01 -1.97
CA GLY A 312 4.53 1.20 -1.36
C GLY A 312 3.17 0.97 -0.70
N MET A 313 2.92 -0.23 -0.22
CA MET A 313 1.65 -0.65 0.40
C MET A 313 1.65 -0.59 1.93
N ALA A 314 2.66 0.01 2.56
CA ALA A 314 2.66 0.25 4.00
C ALA A 314 1.72 1.42 4.35
N ILE A 315 0.41 1.21 4.17
CA ILE A 315 -0.68 2.17 4.32
C ILE A 315 -1.75 1.64 5.28
N VAL A 316 -2.55 2.54 5.83
CA VAL A 316 -3.75 2.23 6.61
C VAL A 316 -4.95 2.77 5.86
N GLN A 317 -5.90 1.89 5.54
CA GLN A 317 -7.10 2.23 4.79
C GLN A 317 -8.35 2.10 5.64
N ARG A 318 -9.36 2.90 5.36
CA ARG A 318 -10.68 2.82 6.01
C ARG A 318 -11.80 3.14 5.02
N LEU A 319 -12.94 2.52 5.26
CA LEU A 319 -14.20 2.88 4.63
C LEU A 319 -14.83 4.04 5.41
N VAL A 320 -14.91 5.21 4.78
CA VAL A 320 -15.44 6.44 5.36
C VAL A 320 -16.79 6.74 4.73
N PRO A 321 -17.90 6.72 5.49
CA PRO A 321 -19.23 6.97 4.95
C PRO A 321 -19.38 8.43 4.53
N THR A 322 -20.16 8.66 3.45
CA THR A 322 -20.56 9.99 3.01
C THR A 322 -21.99 10.30 3.44
N GLY A 323 -22.35 11.58 3.59
CA GLY A 323 -23.70 12.00 3.93
C GLY A 323 -24.76 11.61 2.88
N SER A 324 -24.37 11.30 1.65
CA SER A 324 -25.25 10.82 0.57
C SER A 324 -25.51 9.30 0.60
N GLY A 325 -24.99 8.57 1.60
CA GLY A 325 -25.16 7.13 1.75
C GLY A 325 -24.14 6.25 1.01
N GLY A 326 -23.25 6.85 0.22
CA GLY A 326 -22.07 6.18 -0.34
C GLY A 326 -20.93 6.07 0.68
N SER A 327 -19.77 5.57 0.24
CA SER A 327 -18.58 5.50 1.09
C SER A 327 -17.30 5.65 0.27
N LEU A 328 -16.28 6.27 0.89
CA LEU A 328 -14.92 6.34 0.37
C LEU A 328 -14.07 5.28 1.09
N PHE A 329 -13.52 4.33 0.35
CA PHE A 329 -12.42 3.52 0.83
C PHE A 329 -11.13 4.24 0.48
N MET A 330 -10.39 4.69 1.50
CA MET A 330 -9.27 5.59 1.27
C MET A 330 -8.14 5.37 2.28
N THR A 331 -6.94 5.73 1.88
CA THR A 331 -5.77 5.76 2.75
C THR A 331 -5.90 6.90 3.76
N VAL A 332 -6.01 6.55 5.04
CA VAL A 332 -6.13 7.49 6.17
C VAL A 332 -4.85 7.62 6.98
N GLY A 333 -3.86 6.77 6.73
CA GLY A 333 -2.56 6.81 7.37
C GLY A 333 -1.49 6.10 6.55
N ARG A 334 -0.23 6.45 6.81
CA ARG A 334 0.95 5.81 6.22
C ARG A 334 1.92 5.43 7.31
N TYR A 335 2.53 4.26 7.18
CA TYR A 335 3.62 3.89 8.07
C TYR A 335 4.84 4.74 7.76
N GLN A 336 5.54 5.10 8.83
CA GLN A 336 6.78 5.85 8.82
C GLN A 336 7.83 5.04 9.57
N SER A 337 9.03 4.91 9.00
CA SER A 337 10.14 4.21 9.63
C SER A 337 10.63 4.94 10.89
N PRO A 338 11.42 4.30 11.76
CA PRO A 338 12.02 4.96 12.91
C PRO A 338 12.83 6.22 12.57
N SER A 339 13.49 6.26 11.41
CA SER A 339 14.26 7.44 10.93
C SER A 339 13.40 8.54 10.31
N GLY A 340 12.09 8.30 10.10
CA GLY A 340 11.17 9.29 9.54
C GLY A 340 10.81 9.09 8.07
N THR A 341 11.30 8.04 7.41
CA THR A 341 10.94 7.76 6.01
C THR A 341 9.49 7.28 5.89
N ILE A 342 8.71 7.91 5.02
CA ILE A 342 7.33 7.48 4.70
C ILE A 342 7.40 6.26 3.77
N LEU A 343 6.74 5.17 4.15
CA LEU A 343 6.79 3.89 3.43
C LEU A 343 5.70 3.77 2.37
N GLY A 344 4.49 4.23 2.70
CA GLY A 344 3.34 4.12 1.79
C GLY A 344 3.39 5.08 0.60
N GLY A 345 3.02 4.59 -0.58
CA GLY A 345 2.91 5.33 -1.83
C GLY A 345 4.07 5.09 -2.80
N LYS A 346 5.30 5.46 -2.43
CA LYS A 346 6.47 5.32 -3.32
C LYS A 346 7.27 4.03 -3.10
N GLY A 347 7.02 3.33 -1.98
CA GLY A 347 7.85 2.20 -1.57
C GLY A 347 9.25 2.62 -1.08
N LEU A 348 10.04 1.63 -0.73
CA LEU A 348 11.43 1.78 -0.29
C LEU A 348 12.37 1.52 -1.46
N SER A 349 13.29 2.44 -1.69
CA SER A 349 14.41 2.21 -2.61
C SER A 349 15.48 1.37 -1.92
N PRO A 350 16.04 0.35 -2.59
CA PRO A 350 17.13 -0.44 -2.03
C PRO A 350 18.43 0.37 -1.96
N ASP A 351 19.35 -0.05 -1.09
CA ASP A 351 20.71 0.53 -1.01
C ASP A 351 21.56 0.13 -2.22
N GLU A 352 21.41 -1.12 -2.66
CA GLU A 352 22.05 -1.69 -3.85
C GLU A 352 20.96 -2.05 -4.86
N ARG A 353 20.77 -1.18 -5.85
CA ARG A 353 19.78 -1.40 -6.91
C ARG A 353 20.30 -2.44 -7.91
N VAL A 354 19.47 -3.43 -8.20
CA VAL A 354 19.70 -4.44 -9.23
C VAL A 354 18.72 -4.21 -10.38
N ILE A 355 19.23 -4.31 -11.61
CA ILE A 355 18.39 -4.29 -12.81
C ILE A 355 18.02 -5.73 -13.12
N THR A 356 16.74 -6.01 -13.22
CA THR A 356 16.20 -7.31 -13.62
C THR A 356 15.66 -7.24 -15.04
N PHE A 357 15.77 -8.34 -15.78
CA PHE A 357 15.26 -8.44 -17.15
C PHE A 357 14.21 -9.54 -17.26
N PRO A 358 13.28 -9.43 -18.21
CA PRO A 358 12.41 -10.55 -18.54
C PRO A 358 13.25 -11.75 -18.97
N GLY A 359 13.04 -12.88 -18.32
CA GLY A 359 13.83 -14.08 -18.59
C GLY A 359 14.88 -14.40 -17.53
N ASP A 360 15.08 -13.52 -16.54
CA ASP A 360 15.80 -13.90 -15.33
C ASP A 360 15.06 -15.06 -14.66
N THR A 361 15.78 -16.15 -14.42
CA THR A 361 15.23 -17.41 -13.93
C THR A 361 15.88 -17.79 -12.60
N GLU A 362 15.42 -18.87 -11.98
CA GLU A 362 16.07 -19.42 -10.78
C GLU A 362 17.54 -19.81 -11.02
N SER A 363 17.94 -20.11 -12.26
CA SER A 363 19.33 -20.40 -12.63
C SER A 363 20.18 -19.14 -12.82
N HIS A 364 19.55 -17.97 -12.98
CA HIS A 364 20.22 -16.66 -13.05
C HIS A 364 19.37 -15.64 -12.31
N ASP A 365 19.63 -15.52 -11.01
CA ASP A 365 18.92 -14.62 -10.08
C ASP A 365 19.84 -13.46 -9.67
N PRO A 366 19.86 -12.34 -10.43
CA PRO A 366 20.80 -11.26 -10.20
C PRO A 366 20.60 -10.57 -8.83
N ILE A 367 19.38 -10.58 -8.30
CA ILE A 367 19.12 -10.01 -6.96
C ILE A 367 19.73 -10.89 -5.88
N LEU A 368 19.54 -12.20 -5.96
CA LEU A 368 20.12 -13.14 -5.00
C LEU A 368 21.65 -13.13 -5.10
N GLU A 369 22.21 -13.22 -6.30
CA GLU A 369 23.65 -13.19 -6.53
C GLU A 369 24.29 -11.94 -5.93
N ARG A 370 23.70 -10.77 -6.18
CA ARG A 370 24.16 -9.51 -5.60
C ARG A 370 24.00 -9.48 -4.08
N GLY A 371 22.90 -10.01 -3.55
CA GLY A 371 22.67 -10.14 -2.12
C GLY A 371 23.71 -11.01 -1.41
N LEU A 372 24.07 -12.12 -2.02
CA LEU A 372 25.13 -13.03 -1.50
C LEU A 372 26.50 -12.35 -1.53
N GLU A 373 26.83 -11.64 -2.62
CA GLU A 373 28.05 -10.86 -2.72
C GLU A 373 28.13 -9.80 -1.61
N VAL A 374 27.04 -9.04 -1.41
CA VAL A 374 26.95 -8.01 -0.36
C VAL A 374 27.07 -8.63 1.03
N ALA A 375 26.47 -9.80 1.28
CA ALA A 375 26.57 -10.49 2.56
C ALA A 375 28.00 -10.94 2.86
N ARG A 376 28.78 -11.32 1.83
CA ARG A 376 30.17 -11.80 1.95
C ARG A 376 31.20 -10.67 1.97
N ARG A 377 30.89 -9.46 1.52
CA ARG A 377 31.82 -8.33 1.60
C ARG A 377 32.25 -8.10 3.04
N GLY A 378 33.55 -8.09 3.30
CA GLY A 378 34.11 -7.70 4.60
C GLY A 378 33.62 -6.29 4.97
N VAL A 379 33.40 -6.04 6.26
CA VAL A 379 33.16 -4.68 6.76
C VAL A 379 34.47 -3.90 6.49
N ALA A 380 34.49 -3.09 5.44
CA ALA A 380 35.44 -2.00 5.36
C ALA A 380 35.20 -1.17 6.63
N ARG A 381 36.10 -1.25 7.63
CA ARG A 381 36.09 -0.38 8.80
C ARG A 381 35.96 1.03 8.27
N ARG A 382 34.82 1.69 8.50
CA ARG A 382 34.76 3.15 8.43
C ARG A 382 35.74 3.61 9.47
N ALA A 383 36.93 4.00 9.01
CA ALA A 383 37.87 4.74 9.83
C ALA A 383 37.14 6.00 10.31
N ALA A 384 37.18 6.22 11.60
CA ALA A 384 36.61 7.34 12.33
C ALA A 384 37.08 8.69 11.80
#